data_f04d1a9d2c16a298e7691d2dca30aa85
#
_entry.id   f04d1a9d2c16a298e7691d2dca30aa85
#
_cell.length_a   1.000
_cell.length_b   1.000
_cell.length_c   1.000
_cell.angle_alpha   90.00
_cell.angle_beta   90.00
_cell.angle_gamma   90.00
#
_symmetry.space_group_name_H-M   'P 1'
#
loop_
_entity.id
_entity.type
_entity.pdbx_description
1 polymer ?
#
loop_
_entity_poly.entity_id
_entity_poly.type
_entity_poly.pdbx_seq_one_letter_code
_entity_poly.pdbx_strand_id
1 'polypeptide(L)'
;NMITRVKGSYVIGYNGADHEIIRDGEVVYENDTIIYVGKHYEGEVSKTEDAGNAVIMPGFIDLNALGDIDHDILHTEAFSNIRSSLNPSEEYFEKGTHEVMTAEEEAFKSLYAYTQLIMHGITTAMPITSTYYKKWADTYEEEEAGVHHAGRLGLRLYTSPSYQCGLNVVRPDGTMTVRYLEGQGEEGLERAVRFIRKYDGAYDGLIRGALLPERIETQTEENLIRTKQYAEELKCPIKLHAAQGLFEYRFIKERTGKSPVEYLESIGFLGKNVGIPHCYIVKGTRWVEDGGDDLSILSNTGTTAIFCPVIIGRSGHYQDSFAKYRARNINVAVGTDTFPPDFFQNIRIASWFSQMAENKVEGSAMADVYRAVTLGGSALLGREDLGRLAPGAKADMIAVDLEDFHMGAVDDPIRTIFMCGCGRDVKLSIINGKTVMKNRTIEGVDLEEIKAKGQKYYDKMRMGYMERDYRHLSEDELFRPSFPIHK
;
A
#
# COMPACT_ATOMS: atom_id res chain seq x y z
N ASN A 1 -17.69 30.37 3.47
CA ASN A 1 -16.60 29.39 3.66
C ASN A 1 -16.76 28.71 5.01
N MET A 2 -16.71 27.37 5.02
CA MET A 2 -16.82 26.61 6.25
C MET A 2 -15.45 26.48 6.92
N ILE A 3 -15.38 26.95 8.18
CA ILE A 3 -14.16 26.83 9.01
C ILE A 3 -14.47 25.84 10.14
N THR A 4 -13.69 24.80 10.25
CA THR A 4 -13.87 23.71 11.21
C THR A 4 -12.67 23.62 12.15
N ARG A 5 -12.95 23.52 13.45
CA ARG A 5 -11.97 23.22 14.49
C ARG A 5 -12.08 21.74 14.87
N VAL A 6 -10.93 21.06 14.91
CA VAL A 6 -10.82 19.70 15.46
C VAL A 6 -9.90 19.77 16.66
N LYS A 7 -10.33 19.32 17.82
CA LYS A 7 -9.52 19.37 19.04
C LYS A 7 -9.48 18.03 19.75
N GLY A 8 -8.39 17.80 20.46
CA GLY A 8 -8.19 16.58 21.24
C GLY A 8 -7.07 16.72 22.24
N SER A 9 -6.86 15.70 23.06
CA SER A 9 -5.82 15.68 24.08
C SER A 9 -4.43 15.87 23.51
N TYR A 10 -4.20 15.41 22.29
CA TYR A 10 -2.94 15.54 21.59
C TYR A 10 -3.18 15.83 20.11
N VAL A 11 -2.34 16.70 19.56
CA VAL A 11 -2.26 16.95 18.11
C VAL A 11 -0.82 16.70 17.68
N ILE A 12 -0.65 15.89 16.66
CA ILE A 12 0.65 15.70 16.02
C ILE A 12 0.74 16.73 14.91
N GLY A 13 1.30 17.87 15.24
CA GLY A 13 1.55 18.96 14.29
C GLY A 13 2.87 18.78 13.56
N TYR A 14 3.18 19.72 12.69
CA TYR A 14 4.42 19.74 11.91
C TYR A 14 5.07 21.11 12.05
N ASN A 15 6.34 21.13 12.48
CA ASN A 15 7.04 22.37 12.78
C ASN A 15 7.88 22.94 11.62
N GLY A 16 7.74 22.37 10.44
CA GLY A 16 8.54 22.73 9.27
C GLY A 16 9.69 21.76 8.99
N ALA A 17 10.06 20.93 9.96
CA ALA A 17 11.13 19.94 9.84
C ALA A 17 10.71 18.54 10.26
N ASP A 18 9.85 18.42 11.28
CA ASP A 18 9.44 17.15 11.86
C ASP A 18 8.04 17.28 12.48
N HIS A 19 7.44 16.13 12.74
CA HIS A 19 6.24 16.07 13.58
C HIS A 19 6.57 16.54 15.00
N GLU A 20 5.62 17.19 15.67
CA GLU A 20 5.72 17.59 17.05
C GLU A 20 4.42 17.29 17.82
N ILE A 21 4.55 17.00 19.10
CA ILE A 21 3.39 16.70 19.96
C ILE A 21 2.90 17.99 20.60
N ILE A 22 1.64 18.33 20.35
CA ILE A 22 0.95 19.47 20.98
C ILE A 22 -0.10 18.90 21.94
N ARG A 23 0.06 19.15 23.24
CA ARG A 23 -0.92 18.74 24.26
C ARG A 23 -2.09 19.71 24.26
N ASP A 24 -3.29 19.16 24.33
CA ASP A 24 -4.55 19.93 24.33
C ASP A 24 -4.56 20.93 23.16
N GLY A 25 -4.35 20.36 21.96
CA GLY A 25 -4.19 21.13 20.74
C GLY A 25 -5.42 21.15 19.85
N GLU A 26 -5.30 21.97 18.80
CA GLU A 26 -6.35 22.13 17.80
C GLU A 26 -5.76 22.18 16.39
N VAL A 27 -6.55 21.70 15.45
CA VAL A 27 -6.34 21.89 14.01
C VAL A 27 -7.56 22.61 13.47
N VAL A 28 -7.34 23.71 12.77
CA VAL A 28 -8.45 24.47 12.15
C VAL A 28 -8.24 24.47 10.64
N TYR A 29 -9.29 24.14 9.90
CA TYR A 29 -9.22 24.15 8.45
C TYR A 29 -10.42 24.88 7.83
N GLU A 30 -10.17 25.49 6.68
CA GLU A 30 -11.19 26.14 5.86
C GLU A 30 -11.37 25.33 4.59
N ASN A 31 -12.57 24.83 4.35
CA ASN A 31 -12.88 23.92 3.26
C ASN A 31 -11.98 22.67 3.29
N ASP A 32 -11.00 22.58 2.43
CA ASP A 32 -10.10 21.43 2.34
C ASP A 32 -8.67 21.68 2.86
N THR A 33 -8.40 22.91 3.36
CA THR A 33 -7.04 23.35 3.66
C THR A 33 -6.89 23.77 5.12
N ILE A 34 -5.84 23.29 5.78
CA ILE A 34 -5.50 23.66 7.16
C ILE A 34 -5.02 25.12 7.17
N ILE A 35 -5.56 25.90 8.12
CA ILE A 35 -5.19 27.30 8.34
C ILE A 35 -4.47 27.53 9.68
N TYR A 36 -4.61 26.60 10.64
CA TYR A 36 -4.00 26.74 11.96
C TYR A 36 -3.77 25.37 12.61
N VAL A 37 -2.63 25.22 13.25
CA VAL A 37 -2.30 24.09 14.12
C VAL A 37 -1.61 24.64 15.36
N GLY A 38 -2.13 24.37 16.56
CA GLY A 38 -1.55 24.86 17.79
C GLY A 38 -2.44 24.65 18.99
N LYS A 39 -2.29 25.53 20.01
CA LYS A 39 -3.00 25.42 21.28
C LYS A 39 -4.42 25.95 21.21
N HIS A 40 -4.62 27.10 20.61
CA HIS A 40 -5.92 27.75 20.51
C HIS A 40 -5.98 28.71 19.33
N TYR A 41 -6.98 28.52 18.48
CA TYR A 41 -7.27 29.41 17.37
C TYR A 41 -8.24 30.51 17.84
N GLU A 42 -7.83 31.76 17.66
CA GLU A 42 -8.61 32.92 18.14
C GLU A 42 -9.72 33.36 17.18
N GLY A 43 -9.70 32.86 15.94
CA GLY A 43 -10.71 33.20 14.95
C GLY A 43 -12.05 32.52 15.17
N GLU A 44 -13.04 32.99 14.41
CA GLU A 44 -14.38 32.36 14.42
C GLU A 44 -14.36 31.03 13.65
N VAL A 45 -15.11 30.06 14.15
CA VAL A 45 -15.29 28.76 13.49
C VAL A 45 -16.77 28.48 13.30
N SER A 46 -17.09 27.80 12.20
CA SER A 46 -18.46 27.39 11.87
C SER A 46 -18.86 26.12 12.61
N LYS A 47 -17.89 25.25 12.89
CA LYS A 47 -18.10 23.93 13.50
C LYS A 47 -16.90 23.56 14.36
N THR A 48 -17.17 22.88 15.47
CA THR A 48 -16.14 22.27 16.31
C THR A 48 -16.40 20.78 16.43
N GLU A 49 -15.37 20.00 16.10
CA GLU A 49 -15.34 18.56 16.31
C GLU A 49 -14.39 18.28 17.47
N ASP A 50 -14.97 17.90 18.62
CA ASP A 50 -14.20 17.55 19.82
C ASP A 50 -13.94 16.05 19.83
N ALA A 51 -12.70 15.64 19.57
CA ALA A 51 -12.32 14.24 19.59
C ALA A 51 -12.06 13.72 21.01
N GLY A 52 -12.09 14.59 22.03
CA GLY A 52 -11.90 14.18 23.43
C GLY A 52 -10.49 13.67 23.71
N ASN A 53 -10.40 12.64 24.53
CA ASN A 53 -9.13 12.00 24.84
C ASN A 53 -8.68 11.13 23.67
N ALA A 54 -8.00 11.77 22.73
CA ALA A 54 -7.59 11.17 21.47
C ALA A 54 -6.34 11.85 20.94
N VAL A 55 -5.66 11.18 20.02
CA VAL A 55 -4.54 11.72 19.23
C VAL A 55 -5.07 12.12 17.86
N ILE A 56 -5.01 13.40 17.55
CA ILE A 56 -5.29 13.91 16.20
C ILE A 56 -3.97 13.95 15.46
N MET A 57 -3.90 13.29 14.31
CA MET A 57 -2.65 13.09 13.61
C MET A 57 -2.89 12.98 12.10
N PRO A 58 -1.85 13.20 11.27
CA PRO A 58 -1.96 12.91 9.86
C PRO A 58 -2.41 11.47 9.64
N GLY A 59 -3.34 11.28 8.72
CA GLY A 59 -3.78 9.93 8.33
C GLY A 59 -2.66 9.16 7.65
N PHE A 60 -2.78 7.84 7.63
CA PHE A 60 -1.77 6.98 7.03
C PHE A 60 -1.80 7.09 5.50
N ILE A 61 -0.62 7.13 4.90
CA ILE A 61 -0.42 7.07 3.45
C ILE A 61 0.05 5.66 3.11
N ASP A 62 -0.80 4.91 2.41
CA ASP A 62 -0.57 3.51 2.04
C ASP A 62 -0.19 3.43 0.58
N LEU A 63 1.10 3.30 0.29
CA LEU A 63 1.60 3.29 -1.09
C LEU A 63 1.65 1.90 -1.72
N ASN A 64 1.16 0.89 -1.03
CA ASN A 64 0.93 -0.43 -1.60
C ASN A 64 -0.31 -1.03 -0.94
N ALA A 65 -1.43 -0.32 -1.11
CA ALA A 65 -2.69 -0.65 -0.45
C ALA A 65 -3.40 -1.78 -1.17
N LEU A 66 -3.92 -2.75 -0.42
CA LEU A 66 -4.74 -3.81 -1.02
C LEU A 66 -6.02 -3.19 -1.60
N GLY A 67 -6.16 -3.24 -2.92
CA GLY A 67 -7.35 -2.78 -3.67
C GLY A 67 -8.34 -3.90 -3.99
N ASP A 68 -8.20 -5.01 -3.31
CA ASP A 68 -8.91 -6.26 -3.58
C ASP A 68 -9.46 -6.85 -2.28
N ILE A 69 -10.20 -7.95 -2.41
CA ILE A 69 -10.54 -8.83 -1.29
C ILE A 69 -9.36 -9.77 -1.14
N ASP A 70 -8.74 -9.78 0.06
CA ASP A 70 -7.54 -10.59 0.27
C ASP A 70 -7.89 -12.08 0.27
N HIS A 71 -7.58 -12.72 -0.83
CA HIS A 71 -7.94 -14.10 -1.13
C HIS A 71 -6.89 -15.12 -0.70
N ASP A 72 -5.68 -14.70 -0.36
CA ASP A 72 -4.58 -15.60 0.00
C ASP A 72 -4.11 -15.50 1.46
N ILE A 73 -4.50 -14.43 2.16
CA ILE A 73 -3.99 -14.15 3.50
C ILE A 73 -4.22 -15.29 4.49
N LEU A 74 -5.37 -15.94 4.36
CA LEU A 74 -5.77 -16.97 5.32
C LEU A 74 -5.02 -18.29 5.12
N HIS A 75 -4.26 -18.42 4.04
CA HIS A 75 -3.64 -19.68 3.65
C HIS A 75 -2.12 -19.64 3.60
N THR A 76 -1.52 -18.45 3.48
CA THR A 76 -0.05 -18.33 3.31
C THR A 76 0.75 -18.74 4.53
N GLU A 77 0.19 -18.67 5.73
CA GLU A 77 0.89 -19.13 6.94
C GLU A 77 0.79 -20.64 7.17
N ALA A 78 -0.17 -21.31 6.55
CA ALA A 78 -0.43 -22.72 6.78
C ALA A 78 0.59 -23.65 6.09
N PHE A 79 1.18 -23.21 4.97
CA PHE A 79 2.09 -24.00 4.15
C PHE A 79 3.20 -23.17 3.56
N SER A 80 4.43 -23.67 3.68
CA SER A 80 5.60 -23.03 3.08
C SER A 80 5.57 -22.99 1.56
N ASN A 81 4.86 -23.90 0.91
CA ASN A 81 4.83 -24.04 -0.54
C ASN A 81 3.52 -23.55 -1.20
N ILE A 82 2.58 -23.02 -0.43
CA ILE A 82 1.33 -22.53 -1.01
C ILE A 82 1.56 -21.36 -1.98
N ARG A 83 2.60 -20.58 -1.78
CA ARG A 83 2.97 -19.48 -2.67
C ARG A 83 3.18 -19.91 -4.11
N SER A 84 3.76 -21.09 -4.32
CA SER A 84 3.91 -21.64 -5.66
C SER A 84 2.56 -21.89 -6.32
N SER A 85 1.56 -22.24 -5.53
CA SER A 85 0.19 -22.49 -6.02
C SER A 85 -0.61 -21.21 -6.25
N LEU A 86 -0.15 -20.05 -5.75
CA LEU A 86 -0.79 -18.77 -6.06
C LEU A 86 -0.51 -18.37 -7.51
N ASN A 87 0.68 -18.67 -8.02
CA ASN A 87 1.00 -18.44 -9.43
C ASN A 87 0.37 -19.54 -10.29
N PRO A 88 -0.20 -19.18 -11.44
CA PRO A 88 -0.81 -20.18 -12.30
C PRO A 88 0.21 -21.15 -12.88
N SER A 89 -0.20 -22.40 -13.08
CA SER A 89 0.63 -23.38 -13.73
C SER A 89 0.89 -23.00 -15.21
N GLU A 90 2.01 -23.43 -15.75
CA GLU A 90 2.31 -23.26 -17.17
C GLU A 90 1.25 -23.95 -18.04
N GLU A 91 0.74 -25.11 -17.60
CA GLU A 91 -0.35 -25.82 -18.27
C GLU A 91 -1.61 -24.98 -18.38
N TYR A 92 -2.02 -24.32 -17.30
CA TYR A 92 -3.16 -23.41 -17.30
C TYR A 92 -2.93 -22.26 -18.29
N PHE A 93 -1.74 -21.67 -18.27
CA PHE A 93 -1.38 -20.61 -19.19
C PHE A 93 -1.49 -21.05 -20.66
N GLU A 94 -1.00 -22.24 -21.00
CA GLU A 94 -1.04 -22.78 -22.36
C GLU A 94 -2.46 -23.07 -22.84
N LYS A 95 -3.35 -23.51 -21.95
CA LYS A 95 -4.75 -23.71 -22.26
C LYS A 95 -5.55 -22.42 -22.47
N GLY A 96 -5.00 -21.31 -22.02
CA GLY A 96 -5.63 -20.00 -22.09
C GLY A 96 -6.18 -19.53 -20.74
N THR A 97 -5.71 -18.37 -20.31
CA THR A 97 -6.19 -17.75 -19.07
C THR A 97 -7.59 -17.18 -19.26
N HIS A 98 -8.37 -17.17 -18.21
CA HIS A 98 -9.74 -16.62 -18.23
C HIS A 98 -10.09 -15.91 -16.93
N GLU A 99 -11.13 -15.10 -16.93
CA GLU A 99 -11.64 -14.44 -15.74
C GLU A 99 -12.42 -15.44 -14.87
N VAL A 100 -12.23 -15.35 -13.56
CA VAL A 100 -13.00 -16.11 -12.56
C VAL A 100 -14.22 -15.32 -12.12
N MET A 101 -14.08 -13.99 -12.00
CA MET A 101 -15.10 -13.08 -11.52
C MET A 101 -15.83 -12.42 -12.68
N THR A 102 -17.11 -12.10 -12.49
CA THR A 102 -17.86 -11.26 -13.43
C THR A 102 -17.37 -9.81 -13.36
N ALA A 103 -17.70 -8.99 -14.36
CA ALA A 103 -17.36 -7.56 -14.36
C ALA A 103 -17.96 -6.84 -13.14
N GLU A 104 -19.18 -7.19 -12.72
CA GLU A 104 -19.84 -6.63 -11.55
C GLU A 104 -19.11 -6.98 -10.25
N GLU A 105 -18.70 -8.24 -10.13
CA GLU A 105 -17.94 -8.73 -8.97
C GLU A 105 -16.58 -8.06 -8.88
N GLU A 106 -15.88 -7.92 -10.02
CA GLU A 106 -14.59 -7.20 -10.08
C GLU A 106 -14.76 -5.72 -9.70
N ALA A 107 -15.84 -5.08 -10.13
CA ALA A 107 -16.13 -3.69 -9.77
C ALA A 107 -16.36 -3.53 -8.25
N PHE A 108 -16.98 -4.51 -7.61
CA PHE A 108 -17.28 -4.46 -6.16
C PHE A 108 -16.03 -4.50 -5.28
N LYS A 109 -14.98 -5.19 -5.70
CA LYS A 109 -13.81 -5.44 -4.82
C LYS A 109 -13.18 -4.17 -4.26
N SER A 110 -13.13 -3.09 -5.05
CA SER A 110 -12.59 -1.81 -4.59
C SER A 110 -13.49 -1.12 -3.57
N LEU A 111 -14.80 -1.29 -3.65
CA LEU A 111 -15.69 -0.79 -2.60
C LEU A 111 -15.39 -1.46 -1.26
N TYR A 112 -15.23 -2.78 -1.25
CA TYR A 112 -14.81 -3.53 -0.06
C TYR A 112 -13.46 -3.04 0.46
N ALA A 113 -12.46 -3.01 -0.42
CA ALA A 113 -11.09 -2.67 -0.04
C ALA A 113 -10.97 -1.22 0.47
N TYR A 114 -11.53 -0.25 -0.26
CA TYR A 114 -11.38 1.17 0.11
C TYR A 114 -12.18 1.53 1.37
N THR A 115 -13.30 0.86 1.61
CA THR A 115 -14.01 0.95 2.88
C THR A 115 -13.13 0.46 4.03
N GLN A 116 -12.45 -0.67 3.85
CA GLN A 116 -11.49 -1.18 4.85
C GLN A 116 -10.35 -0.19 5.10
N LEU A 117 -9.80 0.42 4.05
CA LEU A 117 -8.71 1.39 4.20
C LEU A 117 -9.15 2.58 5.06
N ILE A 118 -10.30 3.17 4.76
CA ILE A 118 -10.84 4.30 5.53
C ILE A 118 -11.09 3.91 6.99
N MET A 119 -11.66 2.73 7.22
CA MET A 119 -11.93 2.22 8.56
C MET A 119 -10.67 1.99 9.39
N HIS A 120 -9.50 1.90 8.76
CA HIS A 120 -8.20 1.73 9.42
C HIS A 120 -7.36 3.01 9.47
N GLY A 121 -7.95 4.16 9.11
CA GLY A 121 -7.27 5.45 9.21
C GLY A 121 -6.36 5.80 8.04
N ILE A 122 -6.48 5.09 6.93
CA ILE A 122 -5.73 5.41 5.71
C ILE A 122 -6.47 6.52 4.98
N THR A 123 -5.76 7.61 4.67
CA THR A 123 -6.34 8.80 4.03
C THR A 123 -5.88 8.98 2.60
N THR A 124 -4.72 8.45 2.24
CA THR A 124 -4.19 8.40 0.88
C THR A 124 -3.75 6.98 0.57
N ALA A 125 -4.11 6.47 -0.60
CA ALA A 125 -3.75 5.12 -1.02
C ALA A 125 -3.27 5.09 -2.47
N MET A 126 -2.30 4.22 -2.73
CA MET A 126 -1.91 3.77 -4.07
C MET A 126 -2.13 2.25 -4.08
N PRO A 127 -3.09 1.76 -4.85
CA PRO A 127 -3.52 0.38 -4.71
C PRO A 127 -2.60 -0.62 -5.40
N ILE A 128 -2.70 -1.86 -4.91
CA ILE A 128 -2.27 -3.05 -5.61
C ILE A 128 -3.47 -4.00 -5.66
N THR A 129 -3.67 -4.66 -6.79
CA THR A 129 -4.69 -5.68 -6.95
C THR A 129 -4.05 -7.01 -7.30
N SER A 130 -4.69 -8.09 -6.93
CA SER A 130 -4.18 -9.42 -7.22
C SER A 130 -4.37 -9.78 -8.69
N THR A 131 -3.33 -10.34 -9.29
CA THR A 131 -3.41 -10.93 -10.63
C THR A 131 -3.59 -12.45 -10.59
N TYR A 132 -3.50 -13.06 -9.41
CA TYR A 132 -3.45 -14.52 -9.27
C TYR A 132 -4.70 -15.23 -9.78
N TYR A 133 -5.89 -14.66 -9.59
CA TYR A 133 -7.15 -15.23 -10.08
C TYR A 133 -7.64 -14.54 -11.36
N LYS A 134 -6.95 -13.52 -11.84
CA LYS A 134 -7.34 -12.73 -13.01
C LYS A 134 -6.94 -13.42 -14.30
N LYS A 135 -7.61 -13.05 -15.39
CA LYS A 135 -7.19 -13.43 -16.73
C LYS A 135 -5.80 -12.91 -17.06
N TRP A 136 -5.55 -11.65 -16.70
CA TRP A 136 -4.28 -10.96 -17.00
C TRP A 136 -4.00 -9.88 -15.94
N ALA A 137 -4.09 -8.63 -16.30
CA ALA A 137 -3.93 -7.48 -15.43
C ALA A 137 -5.28 -6.80 -15.18
N ASP A 138 -5.27 -5.63 -14.54
CA ASP A 138 -6.48 -4.86 -14.29
C ASP A 138 -7.17 -4.46 -15.59
N THR A 139 -8.49 -4.52 -15.60
CA THR A 139 -9.29 -3.95 -16.68
C THR A 139 -9.48 -2.44 -16.44
N TYR A 140 -9.75 -1.70 -17.50
CA TYR A 140 -10.09 -0.28 -17.41
C TYR A 140 -11.32 -0.07 -16.52
N GLU A 141 -12.34 -0.89 -16.71
CA GLU A 141 -13.63 -0.78 -16.05
C GLU A 141 -13.55 -1.03 -14.55
N GLU A 142 -12.74 -1.98 -14.09
CA GLU A 142 -12.60 -2.23 -12.65
C GLU A 142 -11.89 -1.08 -11.94
N GLU A 143 -10.89 -0.45 -12.57
CA GLU A 143 -10.23 0.72 -11.99
C GLU A 143 -11.11 1.97 -12.09
N GLU A 144 -11.92 2.09 -13.12
CA GLU A 144 -12.94 3.14 -13.23
C GLU A 144 -13.93 3.04 -12.07
N ALA A 145 -14.41 1.84 -11.76
CA ALA A 145 -15.23 1.59 -10.56
C ALA A 145 -14.48 1.99 -9.29
N GLY A 146 -13.20 1.69 -9.19
CA GLY A 146 -12.35 2.07 -8.07
C GLY A 146 -12.26 3.58 -7.87
N VAL A 147 -12.11 4.34 -8.94
CA VAL A 147 -12.12 5.81 -8.90
C VAL A 147 -13.46 6.33 -8.34
N HIS A 148 -14.57 5.79 -8.82
CA HIS A 148 -15.88 6.22 -8.34
C HIS A 148 -16.13 5.81 -6.88
N HIS A 149 -15.70 4.63 -6.47
CA HIS A 149 -15.80 4.21 -5.07
C HIS A 149 -14.95 5.11 -4.16
N ALA A 150 -13.70 5.36 -4.52
CA ALA A 150 -12.83 6.26 -3.77
C ALA A 150 -13.41 7.68 -3.67
N GLY A 151 -13.88 8.20 -4.79
CA GLY A 151 -14.48 9.54 -4.85
C GLY A 151 -15.71 9.69 -3.97
N ARG A 152 -16.62 8.71 -4.00
CA ARG A 152 -17.83 8.71 -3.17
C ARG A 152 -17.55 8.51 -1.69
N LEU A 153 -16.59 7.64 -1.36
CA LEU A 153 -16.15 7.42 0.02
C LEU A 153 -15.33 8.59 0.55
N GLY A 154 -14.68 9.34 -0.32
CA GLY A 154 -13.82 10.45 0.06
C GLY A 154 -12.35 10.06 0.24
N LEU A 155 -11.92 8.91 -0.24
CA LEU A 155 -10.54 8.45 -0.15
C LEU A 155 -9.66 9.12 -1.21
N ARG A 156 -8.50 9.64 -0.82
CA ARG A 156 -7.51 10.15 -1.75
C ARG A 156 -6.77 8.98 -2.40
N LEU A 157 -6.73 8.94 -3.73
CA LEU A 157 -6.27 7.77 -4.48
C LEU A 157 -5.34 8.15 -5.62
N TYR A 158 -4.22 7.45 -5.70
CA TYR A 158 -3.27 7.49 -6.84
C TYR A 158 -3.37 6.17 -7.57
N THR A 159 -3.87 6.17 -8.81
CA THR A 159 -4.16 4.91 -9.50
C THR A 159 -4.15 5.01 -11.01
N SER A 160 -4.06 3.86 -11.66
CA SER A 160 -4.46 3.53 -13.03
C SER A 160 -4.49 2.00 -13.13
N PRO A 161 -5.06 1.43 -14.19
CA PRO A 161 -4.98 -0.03 -14.38
C PRO A 161 -3.53 -0.50 -14.46
N SER A 162 -3.20 -1.53 -13.69
CA SER A 162 -1.90 -2.18 -13.79
C SER A 162 -1.74 -2.88 -15.15
N TYR A 163 -0.50 -3.09 -15.57
CA TYR A 163 -0.21 -3.76 -16.83
C TYR A 163 1.04 -4.61 -16.71
N GLN A 164 1.12 -5.61 -17.57
CA GLN A 164 2.26 -6.51 -17.64
C GLN A 164 2.44 -7.06 -19.05
N CYS A 165 3.68 -7.41 -19.39
CA CYS A 165 4.06 -8.01 -20.67
C CYS A 165 4.06 -9.53 -20.59
N GLY A 166 4.16 -10.07 -19.39
CA GLY A 166 4.26 -11.49 -19.12
C GLY A 166 3.60 -11.86 -17.81
N LEU A 167 3.62 -13.14 -17.51
CA LEU A 167 3.03 -13.72 -16.32
C LEU A 167 3.98 -14.74 -15.71
N ASN A 168 4.18 -14.68 -14.40
CA ASN A 168 4.90 -15.72 -13.67
C ASN A 168 4.05 -17.00 -13.68
N VAL A 169 4.66 -18.09 -14.10
CA VAL A 169 3.99 -19.41 -14.13
C VAL A 169 4.87 -20.47 -13.50
N VAL A 170 4.24 -21.56 -13.05
CA VAL A 170 4.92 -22.66 -12.38
C VAL A 170 4.89 -23.89 -13.30
N ARG A 171 6.08 -24.45 -13.57
CA ARG A 171 6.23 -25.69 -14.35
C ARG A 171 5.80 -26.90 -13.52
N PRO A 172 5.56 -28.06 -14.17
CA PRO A 172 5.19 -29.27 -13.46
C PRO A 172 6.16 -29.72 -12.36
N ASP A 173 7.44 -29.37 -12.48
CA ASP A 173 8.47 -29.67 -11.47
C ASP A 173 8.51 -28.67 -10.31
N GLY A 174 7.62 -27.68 -10.31
CA GLY A 174 7.55 -26.65 -9.28
C GLY A 174 8.47 -25.45 -9.49
N THR A 175 9.28 -25.43 -10.54
CA THR A 175 10.12 -24.28 -10.85
C THR A 175 9.31 -23.19 -11.56
N MET A 176 9.68 -21.94 -11.33
CA MET A 176 9.00 -20.78 -11.93
C MET A 176 9.71 -20.33 -13.21
N THR A 177 8.91 -19.77 -14.10
CA THR A 177 9.40 -19.06 -15.28
C THR A 177 8.44 -17.90 -15.60
N VAL A 178 8.79 -17.09 -16.60
CA VAL A 178 7.93 -16.01 -17.09
C VAL A 178 7.50 -16.34 -18.51
N ARG A 179 6.22 -16.24 -18.78
CA ARG A 179 5.66 -16.39 -20.13
C ARG A 179 5.17 -15.03 -20.61
N TYR A 180 5.65 -14.59 -21.73
CA TYR A 180 5.29 -13.30 -22.32
C TYR A 180 4.18 -13.47 -23.38
N LEU A 181 3.30 -12.46 -23.46
CA LEU A 181 2.30 -12.36 -24.52
C LEU A 181 2.54 -11.05 -25.28
N GLU A 182 2.84 -11.18 -26.57
CA GLU A 182 3.11 -10.04 -27.43
C GLU A 182 1.94 -9.05 -27.45
N GLY A 183 2.25 -7.76 -27.34
CA GLY A 183 1.26 -6.68 -27.40
C GLY A 183 0.55 -6.37 -26.09
N GLN A 184 0.53 -7.27 -25.12
CA GLN A 184 -0.23 -7.08 -23.87
C GLN A 184 0.31 -5.93 -23.01
N GLY A 185 1.61 -5.83 -22.88
CA GLY A 185 2.25 -4.77 -22.08
C GLY A 185 2.08 -3.40 -22.71
N GLU A 186 2.26 -3.30 -24.01
CA GLU A 186 2.12 -2.06 -24.77
C GLU A 186 0.68 -1.54 -24.73
N GLU A 187 -0.29 -2.41 -24.96
CA GLU A 187 -1.72 -2.07 -24.84
C GLU A 187 -2.09 -1.65 -23.42
N GLY A 188 -1.54 -2.36 -22.42
CA GLY A 188 -1.78 -2.04 -21.01
C GLY A 188 -1.25 -0.68 -20.63
N LEU A 189 -0.05 -0.33 -21.07
CA LEU A 189 0.54 0.99 -20.82
C LEU A 189 -0.31 2.11 -21.47
N GLU A 190 -0.70 1.95 -22.72
CA GLU A 190 -1.54 2.94 -23.42
C GLU A 190 -2.91 3.06 -22.74
N ARG A 191 -3.47 1.97 -22.26
CA ARG A 191 -4.73 1.97 -21.48
C ARG A 191 -4.57 2.76 -20.19
N ALA A 192 -3.48 2.55 -19.46
CA ALA A 192 -3.19 3.28 -18.22
C ALA A 192 -3.04 4.79 -18.49
N VAL A 193 -2.36 5.17 -19.56
CA VAL A 193 -2.17 6.56 -19.93
C VAL A 193 -3.52 7.23 -20.26
N ARG A 194 -4.36 6.57 -21.04
CA ARG A 194 -5.73 7.09 -21.34
C ARG A 194 -6.55 7.27 -20.07
N PHE A 195 -6.43 6.32 -19.15
CA PHE A 195 -7.12 6.38 -17.86
C PHE A 195 -6.67 7.60 -17.05
N ILE A 196 -5.37 7.81 -16.93
CA ILE A 196 -4.80 8.93 -16.19
C ILE A 196 -5.27 10.26 -16.81
N ARG A 197 -5.23 10.38 -18.13
CA ARG A 197 -5.69 11.60 -18.82
C ARG A 197 -7.16 11.91 -18.57
N LYS A 198 -7.98 10.88 -18.33
CA LYS A 198 -9.40 11.08 -18.03
C LYS A 198 -9.64 11.42 -16.56
N TYR A 199 -8.96 10.74 -15.64
CA TYR A 199 -9.33 10.78 -14.23
C TYR A 199 -8.40 11.58 -13.32
N ASP A 200 -7.20 11.96 -13.78
CA ASP A 200 -6.30 12.78 -12.95
C ASP A 200 -6.96 14.11 -12.62
N GLY A 201 -7.09 14.39 -11.32
CA GLY A 201 -7.76 15.58 -10.80
C GLY A 201 -9.25 15.41 -10.49
N ALA A 202 -9.86 14.26 -10.81
CA ALA A 202 -11.28 14.02 -10.54
C ALA A 202 -11.61 14.09 -9.04
N TYR A 203 -12.89 14.31 -8.72
CA TYR A 203 -13.40 14.41 -7.36
C TYR A 203 -12.62 15.45 -6.53
N ASP A 204 -12.54 16.67 -7.05
CA ASP A 204 -11.86 17.80 -6.39
C ASP A 204 -10.39 17.53 -6.05
N GLY A 205 -9.70 16.80 -6.91
CA GLY A 205 -8.28 16.47 -6.75
C GLY A 205 -8.01 15.28 -5.84
N LEU A 206 -9.02 14.56 -5.38
CA LEU A 206 -8.82 13.32 -4.63
C LEU A 206 -8.13 12.25 -5.49
N ILE A 207 -8.48 12.19 -6.77
CA ILE A 207 -7.96 11.18 -7.69
C ILE A 207 -6.79 11.74 -8.47
N ARG A 208 -5.67 11.05 -8.43
CA ARG A 208 -4.47 11.38 -9.20
C ARG A 208 -3.98 10.12 -9.92
N GLY A 209 -3.26 10.34 -11.01
CA GLY A 209 -2.66 9.26 -11.78
C GLY A 209 -1.40 8.70 -11.15
N ALA A 210 -1.20 7.40 -11.31
CA ALA A 210 0.06 6.71 -11.06
C ALA A 210 0.20 5.59 -12.08
N LEU A 211 1.40 5.34 -12.58
CA LEU A 211 1.65 4.22 -13.48
C LEU A 211 2.07 3.00 -12.67
N LEU A 212 1.43 1.87 -12.95
CA LEU A 212 1.55 0.65 -12.15
C LEU A 212 2.01 -0.53 -13.04
N PRO A 213 3.25 -0.49 -13.59
CA PRO A 213 3.82 -1.64 -14.27
C PRO A 213 4.07 -2.75 -13.24
N GLU A 214 3.30 -3.78 -13.25
CA GLU A 214 3.15 -4.78 -12.19
C GLU A 214 4.48 -5.20 -11.55
N ARG A 215 5.35 -5.88 -12.31
CA ARG A 215 6.61 -6.43 -11.79
C ARG A 215 7.73 -6.30 -12.80
N ILE A 216 8.97 -6.19 -12.33
CA ILE A 216 10.15 -6.05 -13.20
C ILE A 216 10.32 -7.26 -14.13
N GLU A 217 10.16 -8.49 -13.62
CA GLU A 217 10.34 -9.70 -14.43
C GLU A 217 9.25 -9.91 -15.48
N THR A 218 8.11 -9.26 -15.32
CA THR A 218 7.00 -9.34 -16.28
C THR A 218 6.92 -8.16 -17.22
N GLN A 219 7.95 -7.32 -17.25
CA GLN A 219 8.06 -6.19 -18.20
C GLN A 219 9.17 -6.41 -19.20
N THR A 220 8.99 -5.87 -20.40
CA THR A 220 10.09 -5.72 -21.35
C THR A 220 10.85 -4.43 -21.05
N GLU A 221 12.12 -4.36 -21.45
CA GLU A 221 12.92 -3.14 -21.31
C GLU A 221 12.26 -1.96 -22.02
N GLU A 222 11.77 -2.17 -23.24
CA GLU A 222 11.10 -1.14 -24.01
C GLU A 222 9.87 -0.59 -23.25
N ASN A 223 9.08 -1.46 -22.66
CA ASN A 223 7.87 -1.03 -21.92
C ASN A 223 8.23 -0.26 -20.63
N LEU A 224 9.31 -0.65 -19.96
CA LEU A 224 9.81 0.10 -18.79
C LEU A 224 10.30 1.49 -19.21
N ILE A 225 11.06 1.60 -20.29
CA ILE A 225 11.55 2.89 -20.81
C ILE A 225 10.37 3.79 -21.19
N ARG A 226 9.36 3.26 -21.88
CA ARG A 226 8.17 4.02 -22.26
C ARG A 226 7.34 4.42 -21.04
N THR A 227 7.25 3.56 -20.03
CA THR A 227 6.60 3.89 -18.75
C THR A 227 7.25 5.11 -18.13
N LYS A 228 8.58 5.14 -18.06
CA LYS A 228 9.32 6.28 -17.50
C LYS A 228 9.09 7.56 -18.31
N GLN A 229 9.08 7.48 -19.61
CA GLN A 229 8.80 8.62 -20.49
C GLN A 229 7.39 9.18 -20.24
N TYR A 230 6.38 8.32 -20.17
CA TYR A 230 5.03 8.75 -19.86
C TYR A 230 4.89 9.36 -18.46
N ALA A 231 5.58 8.79 -17.47
CA ALA A 231 5.54 9.34 -16.11
C ALA A 231 6.11 10.76 -16.05
N GLU A 232 7.18 11.04 -16.80
CA GLU A 232 7.75 12.38 -16.90
C GLU A 232 6.78 13.34 -17.61
N GLU A 233 6.14 12.90 -18.70
CA GLU A 233 5.14 13.69 -19.41
C GLU A 233 3.91 13.99 -18.56
N LEU A 234 3.37 12.97 -17.90
CA LEU A 234 2.17 13.07 -17.07
C LEU A 234 2.46 13.64 -15.67
N LYS A 235 3.73 13.76 -15.30
CA LYS A 235 4.16 14.19 -13.96
C LYS A 235 3.52 13.36 -12.86
N CYS A 236 3.56 12.06 -13.00
CA CYS A 236 2.97 11.12 -12.05
C CYS A 236 4.01 10.15 -11.48
N PRO A 237 3.75 9.57 -10.30
CA PRO A 237 4.61 8.53 -9.75
C PRO A 237 4.47 7.21 -10.49
N ILE A 238 5.49 6.37 -10.33
CA ILE A 238 5.50 4.98 -10.79
C ILE A 238 5.68 4.08 -9.57
N LYS A 239 4.94 2.98 -9.54
CA LYS A 239 5.19 1.89 -8.59
C LYS A 239 5.49 0.61 -9.38
N LEU A 240 6.69 0.07 -9.17
CA LEU A 240 7.15 -1.16 -9.82
C LEU A 240 7.62 -2.15 -8.77
N HIS A 241 7.05 -3.35 -8.73
CA HIS A 241 7.54 -4.41 -7.86
C HIS A 241 8.86 -4.94 -8.38
N ALA A 242 9.89 -4.85 -7.57
CA ALA A 242 11.24 -5.35 -7.85
C ALA A 242 11.96 -5.62 -6.55
N ALA A 243 13.01 -6.41 -6.60
CA ALA A 243 13.83 -6.71 -5.43
C ALA A 243 12.99 -7.27 -4.25
N GLN A 244 12.01 -8.10 -4.59
CA GLN A 244 11.09 -8.73 -3.65
C GLN A 244 11.43 -10.19 -3.37
N GLY A 245 11.99 -10.91 -4.34
CA GLY A 245 12.21 -12.33 -4.24
C GLY A 245 13.45 -12.80 -4.99
N LEU A 246 13.98 -13.95 -4.57
CA LEU A 246 15.18 -14.51 -5.18
C LEU A 246 14.95 -14.96 -6.64
N PHE A 247 13.73 -15.42 -6.94
CA PHE A 247 13.41 -15.81 -8.32
C PHE A 247 13.58 -14.63 -9.29
N GLU A 248 12.94 -13.49 -9.02
CA GLU A 248 13.05 -12.34 -9.94
C GLU A 248 14.45 -11.73 -9.93
N TYR A 249 15.14 -11.76 -8.79
CA TYR A 249 16.52 -11.32 -8.71
C TYR A 249 17.41 -12.13 -9.66
N ARG A 250 17.33 -13.45 -9.60
CA ARG A 250 18.11 -14.35 -10.46
C ARG A 250 17.70 -14.25 -11.94
N PHE A 251 16.40 -14.13 -12.18
CA PHE A 251 15.87 -13.97 -13.54
C PHE A 251 16.43 -12.73 -14.23
N ILE A 252 16.43 -11.59 -13.54
CA ILE A 252 16.97 -10.34 -14.08
C ILE A 252 18.48 -10.43 -14.22
N LYS A 253 19.18 -11.00 -13.24
CA LYS A 253 20.64 -11.17 -13.29
C LYS A 253 21.07 -12.06 -14.47
N GLU A 254 20.40 -13.16 -14.72
CA GLU A 254 20.68 -14.04 -15.86
C GLU A 254 20.43 -13.33 -17.19
N ARG A 255 19.36 -12.54 -17.28
CA ARG A 255 19.01 -11.83 -18.51
C ARG A 255 19.90 -10.64 -18.79
N THR A 256 20.33 -9.90 -17.78
CA THR A 256 20.99 -8.59 -17.93
C THR A 256 22.42 -8.55 -17.41
N GLY A 257 22.85 -9.50 -16.61
CA GLY A 257 24.12 -9.47 -15.90
C GLY A 257 24.13 -8.53 -14.69
N LYS A 258 22.99 -7.94 -14.33
CA LYS A 258 22.86 -6.92 -13.28
C LYS A 258 21.81 -7.32 -12.26
N SER A 259 21.94 -6.78 -11.04
CA SER A 259 20.83 -6.85 -10.08
C SER A 259 19.62 -6.07 -10.61
N PRO A 260 18.39 -6.34 -10.10
CA PRO A 260 17.24 -5.54 -10.50
C PRO A 260 17.45 -4.03 -10.34
N VAL A 261 18.05 -3.59 -9.23
CA VAL A 261 18.31 -2.17 -8.98
C VAL A 261 19.35 -1.61 -9.98
N GLU A 262 20.46 -2.32 -10.20
CA GLU A 262 21.48 -1.93 -11.18
C GLU A 262 20.89 -1.86 -12.59
N TYR A 263 20.06 -2.82 -12.95
CA TYR A 263 19.40 -2.85 -14.25
C TYR A 263 18.50 -1.65 -14.44
N LEU A 264 17.63 -1.37 -13.47
CA LEU A 264 16.73 -0.23 -13.55
C LEU A 264 17.48 1.11 -13.64
N GLU A 265 18.60 1.24 -12.90
CA GLU A 265 19.46 2.42 -13.03
C GLU A 265 20.03 2.51 -14.45
N SER A 266 20.51 1.41 -14.99
CA SER A 266 21.19 1.39 -16.29
C SER A 266 20.30 1.84 -17.46
N ILE A 267 18.97 1.65 -17.33
CA ILE A 267 17.99 2.09 -18.34
C ILE A 267 17.36 3.45 -18.02
N GLY A 268 17.85 4.14 -16.97
CA GLY A 268 17.32 5.45 -16.59
C GLY A 268 15.94 5.45 -15.95
N PHE A 269 15.53 4.31 -15.39
CA PHE A 269 14.17 4.17 -14.83
C PHE A 269 14.04 4.77 -13.44
N LEU A 270 15.07 4.67 -12.59
CA LEU A 270 15.01 5.10 -11.20
C LEU A 270 14.98 6.62 -11.06
N GLY A 271 14.40 7.10 -9.99
CA GLY A 271 14.30 8.52 -9.69
C GLY A 271 13.33 8.79 -8.55
N LYS A 272 13.15 10.08 -8.23
CA LYS A 272 12.30 10.53 -7.13
C LYS A 272 10.83 10.16 -7.29
N ASN A 273 10.37 9.96 -8.51
CA ASN A 273 8.98 9.59 -8.81
C ASN A 273 8.76 8.07 -8.85
N VAL A 274 9.76 7.27 -8.47
CA VAL A 274 9.68 5.81 -8.49
C VAL A 274 9.67 5.25 -7.08
N GLY A 275 8.68 4.43 -6.77
CA GLY A 275 8.59 3.63 -5.56
C GLY A 275 8.67 2.15 -5.89
N ILE A 276 9.47 1.41 -5.10
CA ILE A 276 9.66 -0.04 -5.27
C ILE A 276 9.15 -0.73 -4.02
N PRO A 277 8.00 -1.42 -4.11
CA PRO A 277 7.50 -2.22 -2.98
C PRO A 277 8.50 -3.31 -2.59
N HIS A 278 8.59 -3.55 -1.30
CA HIS A 278 9.48 -4.49 -0.64
C HIS A 278 10.93 -4.05 -0.69
N CYS A 279 11.58 -4.09 -1.83
CA CYS A 279 12.92 -3.52 -2.07
C CYS A 279 13.95 -3.97 -1.03
N TYR A 280 14.01 -5.27 -0.72
CA TYR A 280 14.93 -5.79 0.29
C TYR A 280 15.84 -6.91 -0.23
N ILE A 281 15.51 -7.53 -1.37
CA ILE A 281 16.39 -8.50 -2.03
C ILE A 281 17.33 -7.69 -2.93
N VAL A 282 18.26 -7.00 -2.28
CA VAL A 282 19.20 -6.06 -2.93
C VAL A 282 20.61 -6.29 -2.42
N LYS A 283 21.60 -5.92 -3.21
CA LYS A 283 23.00 -5.95 -2.78
C LYS A 283 23.22 -4.95 -1.63
N GLY A 284 23.78 -5.43 -0.56
CA GLY A 284 23.97 -4.66 0.68
C GLY A 284 23.06 -5.09 1.80
N THR A 285 22.14 -6.04 1.58
CA THR A 285 21.33 -6.66 2.62
C THR A 285 21.76 -8.12 2.85
N ARG A 286 21.33 -8.69 3.96
CA ARG A 286 21.64 -10.09 4.31
C ARG A 286 21.04 -11.12 3.35
N TRP A 287 20.06 -10.73 2.54
CA TRP A 287 19.32 -11.64 1.67
C TRP A 287 20.03 -11.91 0.34
N VAL A 288 21.07 -11.14 0.02
CA VAL A 288 21.84 -11.26 -1.22
C VAL A 288 23.31 -11.35 -0.89
N GLU A 289 23.95 -12.43 -1.33
CA GLU A 289 25.38 -12.67 -1.10
C GLU A 289 26.28 -11.94 -2.13
N ASP A 290 25.72 -11.53 -3.26
CA ASP A 290 26.46 -10.86 -4.31
C ASP A 290 27.11 -9.56 -3.80
N GLY A 291 28.35 -9.33 -4.24
CA GLY A 291 29.03 -8.07 -3.94
C GLY A 291 28.45 -6.92 -4.74
N GLY A 292 28.46 -5.74 -4.13
CA GLY A 292 27.94 -4.51 -4.73
C GLY A 292 27.16 -3.69 -3.73
N ASP A 293 26.59 -2.58 -4.18
CA ASP A 293 25.91 -1.63 -3.31
C ASP A 293 24.66 -1.04 -3.98
N ASP A 294 23.59 -1.81 -4.00
CA ASP A 294 22.28 -1.36 -4.51
C ASP A 294 21.71 -0.24 -3.65
N LEU A 295 22.03 -0.22 -2.35
CA LEU A 295 21.54 0.82 -1.44
C LEU A 295 22.05 2.20 -1.83
N SER A 296 23.29 2.32 -2.29
CA SER A 296 23.82 3.59 -2.81
C SER A 296 23.07 4.04 -4.06
N ILE A 297 22.68 3.13 -4.93
CA ILE A 297 21.89 3.46 -6.12
C ILE A 297 20.54 4.02 -5.73
N LEU A 298 19.84 3.39 -4.79
CA LEU A 298 18.56 3.86 -4.30
C LEU A 298 18.70 5.28 -3.70
N SER A 299 19.72 5.49 -2.86
CA SER A 299 19.99 6.79 -2.24
C SER A 299 20.30 7.86 -3.29
N ASN A 300 21.21 7.58 -4.22
CA ASN A 300 21.69 8.56 -5.20
C ASN A 300 20.61 8.94 -6.22
N THR A 301 19.71 8.04 -6.55
CA THR A 301 18.61 8.30 -7.49
C THR A 301 17.38 8.92 -6.82
N GLY A 302 17.31 8.88 -5.51
CA GLY A 302 16.13 9.35 -4.76
C GLY A 302 14.94 8.41 -4.82
N THR A 303 15.15 7.16 -5.25
CA THR A 303 14.10 6.15 -5.35
C THR A 303 13.61 5.75 -3.96
N THR A 304 12.28 5.62 -3.81
CA THR A 304 11.66 5.23 -2.54
C THR A 304 11.56 3.71 -2.42
N ALA A 305 12.02 3.17 -1.29
CA ALA A 305 11.72 1.80 -0.89
C ALA A 305 10.40 1.79 -0.12
N ILE A 306 9.44 0.99 -0.58
CA ILE A 306 8.13 0.86 0.07
C ILE A 306 8.13 -0.42 0.88
N PHE A 307 8.28 -0.31 2.19
CA PHE A 307 8.28 -1.47 3.08
C PHE A 307 6.84 -1.97 3.29
N CYS A 308 6.67 -3.30 3.24
CA CYS A 308 5.40 -3.97 3.52
C CYS A 308 5.64 -5.05 4.57
N PRO A 309 5.81 -4.66 5.85
CA PRO A 309 6.38 -5.56 6.86
C PRO A 309 5.55 -6.81 7.16
N VAL A 310 4.24 -6.68 7.24
CA VAL A 310 3.35 -7.79 7.62
C VAL A 310 3.35 -8.88 6.55
N ILE A 311 3.20 -8.52 5.27
CA ILE A 311 3.13 -9.53 4.20
C ILE A 311 4.46 -10.27 4.07
N ILE A 312 5.58 -9.58 4.23
CA ILE A 312 6.90 -10.21 4.20
C ILE A 312 7.08 -11.15 5.40
N GLY A 313 6.67 -10.70 6.60
CA GLY A 313 6.71 -11.53 7.80
C GLY A 313 5.87 -12.80 7.68
N ARG A 314 4.69 -12.69 7.10
CA ARG A 314 3.81 -13.83 6.82
C ARG A 314 4.38 -14.81 5.80
N SER A 315 5.39 -14.39 5.05
CA SER A 315 6.11 -15.24 4.11
C SER A 315 7.30 -15.96 4.74
N GLY A 316 7.51 -15.81 6.04
CA GLY A 316 8.64 -16.36 6.74
C GLY A 316 9.94 -15.57 6.60
N HIS A 317 9.86 -14.38 6.00
CA HIS A 317 10.98 -13.46 5.88
C HIS A 317 10.76 -12.22 6.73
N TYR A 318 11.73 -11.33 6.75
CA TYR A 318 11.60 -9.98 7.28
C TYR A 318 12.37 -9.04 6.36
N GLN A 319 11.88 -7.81 6.28
CA GLN A 319 12.62 -6.80 5.55
C GLN A 319 13.94 -6.53 6.27
N ASP A 320 14.94 -6.08 5.54
CA ASP A 320 16.18 -5.70 6.17
C ASP A 320 15.97 -4.49 7.06
N SER A 321 16.99 -4.01 7.69
CA SER A 321 16.89 -2.96 8.70
C SER A 321 16.34 -1.66 8.14
N PHE A 322 15.25 -1.17 8.69
CA PHE A 322 14.72 0.17 8.46
C PHE A 322 15.78 1.24 8.79
N ALA A 323 16.46 1.09 9.93
CA ALA A 323 17.52 2.01 10.35
C ALA A 323 18.65 2.07 9.33
N LYS A 324 19.05 0.95 8.75
CA LYS A 324 20.09 0.90 7.70
C LYS A 324 19.71 1.74 6.49
N TYR A 325 18.48 1.58 6.00
CA TYR A 325 17.99 2.34 4.85
C TYR A 325 17.97 3.84 5.15
N ARG A 326 17.45 4.21 6.31
CA ARG A 326 17.39 5.63 6.72
C ARG A 326 18.77 6.24 6.94
N ALA A 327 19.71 5.49 7.51
CA ALA A 327 21.09 5.95 7.69
C ALA A 327 21.80 6.20 6.35
N ARG A 328 21.36 5.52 5.28
CA ARG A 328 21.87 5.73 3.92
C ARG A 328 21.10 6.81 3.16
N ASN A 329 20.20 7.54 3.81
CA ASN A 329 19.34 8.57 3.23
C ASN A 329 18.45 8.06 2.09
N ILE A 330 18.01 6.81 2.19
CA ILE A 330 17.01 6.26 1.29
C ILE A 330 15.64 6.66 1.80
N ASN A 331 14.82 7.28 0.97
CA ASN A 331 13.44 7.55 1.34
C ASN A 331 12.69 6.22 1.49
N VAL A 332 12.02 6.05 2.64
CA VAL A 332 11.21 4.86 2.93
C VAL A 332 9.77 5.30 3.09
N ALA A 333 8.88 4.58 2.45
CA ALA A 333 7.44 4.63 2.66
C ALA A 333 6.97 3.25 3.11
N VAL A 334 5.70 3.11 3.44
CA VAL A 334 5.13 1.84 3.91
C VAL A 334 3.84 1.55 3.18
N GLY A 335 3.59 0.28 2.92
CA GLY A 335 2.34 -0.22 2.39
C GLY A 335 1.85 -1.41 3.19
N THR A 336 0.54 -1.63 3.21
CA THR A 336 -0.04 -2.76 3.93
C THR A 336 -0.02 -4.05 3.10
N ASP A 337 -0.20 -3.95 1.80
CA ASP A 337 -0.12 -5.05 0.82
C ASP A 337 -1.08 -6.23 1.08
N THR A 338 -1.68 -6.31 2.24
CA THR A 338 -2.49 -7.45 2.65
C THR A 338 -3.62 -7.01 3.60
N PHE A 339 -4.43 -7.95 4.02
CA PHE A 339 -5.51 -7.73 4.99
C PHE A 339 -5.09 -8.27 6.38
N PRO A 340 -5.39 -7.58 7.49
CA PRO A 340 -6.04 -6.27 7.54
C PRO A 340 -5.08 -5.14 7.15
N PRO A 341 -5.57 -4.04 6.56
CA PRO A 341 -4.73 -2.89 6.22
C PRO A 341 -4.44 -2.04 7.46
N ASP A 342 -3.81 -2.63 8.45
CA ASP A 342 -3.60 -2.06 9.78
C ASP A 342 -2.18 -1.53 9.92
N PHE A 343 -2.03 -0.21 9.94
CA PHE A 343 -0.72 0.43 10.10
C PHE A 343 -0.17 0.33 11.52
N PHE A 344 -1.02 0.17 12.52
CA PHE A 344 -0.53 -0.09 13.89
C PHE A 344 0.28 -1.38 13.92
N GLN A 345 -0.25 -2.42 13.28
CA GLN A 345 0.45 -3.70 13.13
C GLN A 345 1.70 -3.57 12.28
N ASN A 346 1.60 -2.93 11.12
CA ASN A 346 2.75 -2.78 10.21
C ASN A 346 3.88 -1.97 10.85
N ILE A 347 3.56 -0.90 11.56
CA ILE A 347 4.55 -0.05 12.24
C ILE A 347 5.27 -0.83 13.34
N ARG A 348 4.52 -1.56 14.17
CA ARG A 348 5.12 -2.41 15.22
C ARG A 348 6.09 -3.43 14.63
N ILE A 349 5.63 -4.14 13.62
CA ILE A 349 6.42 -5.21 13.01
C ILE A 349 7.66 -4.65 12.30
N ALA A 350 7.53 -3.55 11.57
CA ALA A 350 8.69 -2.90 10.94
C ALA A 350 9.74 -2.48 11.98
N SER A 351 9.28 -1.88 13.08
CA SER A 351 10.16 -1.48 14.18
C SER A 351 10.87 -2.67 14.78
N TRP A 352 10.13 -3.71 15.13
CA TRP A 352 10.71 -4.89 15.78
C TRP A 352 11.61 -5.70 14.85
N PHE A 353 11.24 -5.88 13.59
CA PHE A 353 12.10 -6.57 12.62
C PHE A 353 13.43 -5.84 12.45
N SER A 354 13.42 -4.52 12.34
CA SER A 354 14.64 -3.73 12.23
C SER A 354 15.49 -3.85 13.49
N GLN A 355 14.88 -3.74 14.66
CA GLN A 355 15.59 -3.88 15.94
C GLN A 355 16.23 -5.24 16.09
N MET A 356 15.52 -6.31 15.74
CA MET A 356 16.04 -7.67 15.77
C MET A 356 17.15 -7.88 14.74
N ALA A 357 16.99 -7.35 13.54
CA ALA A 357 17.99 -7.44 12.47
C ALA A 357 19.32 -6.78 12.86
N GLU A 358 19.26 -5.63 13.52
CA GLU A 358 20.43 -4.87 13.95
C GLU A 358 20.92 -5.22 15.35
N ASN A 359 20.15 -6.00 16.08
CA ASN A 359 20.44 -6.32 17.48
C ASN A 359 20.62 -5.05 18.34
N LYS A 360 19.79 -4.02 18.04
CA LYS A 360 19.76 -2.75 18.76
C LYS A 360 18.42 -2.07 18.54
N VAL A 361 18.08 -1.08 19.38
CA VAL A 361 16.80 -0.38 19.33
C VAL A 361 16.86 0.98 18.58
N GLU A 362 18.02 1.57 18.47
CA GLU A 362 18.20 2.90 17.91
C GLU A 362 17.92 2.95 16.38
N GLY A 363 17.27 4.01 15.93
CA GLY A 363 17.04 4.28 14.52
C GLY A 363 15.81 3.61 13.92
N SER A 364 15.08 2.81 14.70
CA SER A 364 13.90 2.07 14.21
C SER A 364 12.74 2.16 15.20
N ALA A 365 12.61 3.25 15.94
CA ALA A 365 11.46 3.46 16.81
C ALA A 365 10.16 3.49 15.98
N MET A 366 9.04 3.20 16.60
CA MET A 366 7.73 3.25 15.92
C MET A 366 7.44 4.64 15.36
N ALA A 367 7.89 5.70 16.04
CA ALA A 367 7.81 7.07 15.54
C ALA A 367 8.61 7.27 14.23
N ASP A 368 9.77 6.63 14.11
CA ASP A 368 10.57 6.72 12.87
C ASP A 368 9.82 6.07 11.70
N VAL A 369 9.20 4.92 11.93
CA VAL A 369 8.38 4.25 10.92
C VAL A 369 7.14 5.08 10.59
N TYR A 370 6.51 5.72 11.58
CA TYR A 370 5.37 6.61 11.35
C TYR A 370 5.77 7.79 10.44
N ARG A 371 6.96 8.36 10.62
CA ARG A 371 7.48 9.38 9.69
C ARG A 371 7.54 8.85 8.26
N ALA A 372 7.98 7.61 8.08
CA ALA A 372 8.00 6.99 6.76
C ALA A 372 6.59 6.82 6.17
N VAL A 373 5.62 6.44 6.98
CA VAL A 373 4.21 6.30 6.55
C VAL A 373 3.62 7.63 6.10
N THR A 374 3.97 8.72 6.74
CA THR A 374 3.41 10.05 6.49
C THR A 374 4.32 10.90 5.57
N LEU A 375 5.44 11.36 6.09
CA LEU A 375 6.37 12.23 5.36
C LEU A 375 7.08 11.48 4.22
N GLY A 376 7.46 10.23 4.46
CA GLY A 376 8.10 9.40 3.43
C GLY A 376 7.15 9.08 2.28
N GLY A 377 5.89 8.77 2.60
CA GLY A 377 4.87 8.54 1.58
C GLY A 377 4.61 9.78 0.74
N SER A 378 4.43 10.93 1.39
CA SER A 378 4.18 12.18 0.67
C SER A 378 5.36 12.60 -0.21
N ALA A 379 6.59 12.27 0.19
CA ALA A 379 7.78 12.58 -0.60
C ALA A 379 7.78 11.85 -1.95
N LEU A 380 7.41 10.56 -1.98
CA LEU A 380 7.26 9.84 -3.24
C LEU A 380 6.22 10.49 -4.15
N LEU A 381 5.11 10.93 -3.56
CA LEU A 381 4.03 11.56 -4.31
C LEU A 381 4.37 12.98 -4.79
N GLY A 382 5.50 13.54 -4.35
CA GLY A 382 5.87 14.92 -4.65
C GLY A 382 4.93 15.94 -4.00
N ARG A 383 4.34 15.61 -2.84
CA ARG A 383 3.31 16.40 -2.17
C ARG A 383 3.80 16.90 -0.82
N GLU A 384 4.04 18.21 -0.71
CA GLU A 384 4.36 18.83 0.56
C GLU A 384 3.11 19.20 1.38
N ASP A 385 1.93 19.03 0.78
CA ASP A 385 0.64 19.33 1.39
C ASP A 385 -0.08 18.08 1.96
N LEU A 386 0.58 16.92 1.98
CA LEU A 386 0.08 15.67 2.54
C LEU A 386 1.02 15.13 3.62
N GLY A 387 0.48 14.27 4.49
CA GLY A 387 1.27 13.56 5.48
C GLY A 387 1.71 14.41 6.66
N ARG A 388 1.16 15.61 6.81
CA ARG A 388 1.51 16.56 7.86
C ARG A 388 0.35 17.47 8.21
N LEU A 389 0.27 17.88 9.47
CA LEU A 389 -0.70 18.88 9.90
C LEU A 389 0.03 20.23 10.07
N ALA A 390 -0.12 21.10 9.08
CA ALA A 390 0.46 22.41 9.04
C ALA A 390 -0.40 23.36 8.21
N PRO A 391 -0.36 24.67 8.46
CA PRO A 391 -1.05 25.63 7.59
C PRO A 391 -0.64 25.44 6.12
N GLY A 392 -1.62 25.42 5.23
CA GLY A 392 -1.43 25.18 3.79
C GLY A 392 -1.52 23.71 3.37
N ALA A 393 -1.46 22.77 4.29
CA ALA A 393 -1.65 21.35 4.00
C ALA A 393 -3.14 21.01 3.83
N LYS A 394 -3.41 19.93 3.15
CA LYS A 394 -4.77 19.39 3.04
C LYS A 394 -5.27 18.92 4.40
N ALA A 395 -6.55 19.09 4.64
CA ALA A 395 -7.18 18.63 5.88
C ALA A 395 -7.45 17.11 5.78
N ASP A 396 -6.36 16.34 5.85
CA ASP A 396 -6.34 14.89 5.89
C ASP A 396 -5.81 14.47 7.26
N MET A 397 -6.70 14.02 8.15
CA MET A 397 -6.32 13.68 9.53
C MET A 397 -7.22 12.59 10.10
N ILE A 398 -6.72 11.92 11.12
CA ILE A 398 -7.47 10.93 11.89
C ILE A 398 -7.42 11.25 13.37
N ALA A 399 -8.38 10.73 14.13
CA ALA A 399 -8.32 10.74 15.57
C ALA A 399 -8.29 9.29 16.08
N VAL A 400 -7.26 8.97 16.86
CA VAL A 400 -7.08 7.66 17.49
C VAL A 400 -7.50 7.77 18.96
N ASP A 401 -8.44 6.93 19.37
CA ASP A 401 -9.01 6.94 20.71
C ASP A 401 -7.99 6.51 21.77
N LEU A 402 -7.94 7.24 22.89
CA LEU A 402 -7.12 6.91 24.05
C LEU A 402 -7.96 6.54 25.29
N GLU A 403 -9.29 6.60 25.19
CA GLU A 403 -10.17 6.40 26.35
C GLU A 403 -10.33 4.93 26.73
N ASP A 404 -10.21 4.03 25.77
CA ASP A 404 -10.44 2.62 26.02
C ASP A 404 -9.38 2.04 26.96
N PHE A 405 -9.82 1.15 27.85
CA PHE A 405 -8.96 0.57 28.91
C PHE A 405 -7.70 -0.10 28.37
N HIS A 406 -7.77 -0.69 27.15
CA HIS A 406 -6.60 -1.40 26.58
C HIS A 406 -5.44 -0.46 26.19
N MET A 407 -5.69 0.83 26.08
CA MET A 407 -4.62 1.83 25.88
C MET A 407 -3.74 2.02 27.11
N GLY A 408 -4.30 1.73 28.30
CA GLY A 408 -3.56 1.86 29.55
C GLY A 408 -3.22 3.29 29.91
N ALA A 409 -2.16 3.44 30.70
CA ALA A 409 -1.63 4.75 31.07
C ALA A 409 -0.88 5.39 29.90
N VAL A 410 -1.11 6.66 29.67
CA VAL A 410 -0.50 7.40 28.56
C VAL A 410 0.61 8.30 29.09
N ASP A 411 1.84 8.07 28.62
CA ASP A 411 2.97 8.98 28.79
C ASP A 411 3.25 9.66 27.44
N ASP A 412 3.76 8.92 26.48
CA ASP A 412 3.92 9.38 25.11
C ASP A 412 2.79 8.81 24.24
N PRO A 413 1.95 9.68 23.65
CA PRO A 413 0.77 9.19 22.91
C PRO A 413 1.13 8.33 21.69
N ILE A 414 2.25 8.60 21.03
CA ILE A 414 2.69 7.84 19.85
C ILE A 414 3.13 6.44 20.25
N ARG A 415 3.91 6.31 21.33
CA ARG A 415 4.28 4.98 21.86
C ARG A 415 3.05 4.20 22.27
N THR A 416 2.12 4.85 22.97
CA THR A 416 0.89 4.19 23.44
C THR A 416 0.08 3.63 22.29
N ILE A 417 -0.26 4.44 21.29
CA ILE A 417 -1.14 3.99 20.21
C ILE A 417 -0.50 2.89 19.35
N PHE A 418 0.80 2.99 19.07
CA PHE A 418 1.45 1.98 18.24
C PHE A 418 1.81 0.71 19.02
N MET A 419 1.94 0.78 20.34
CA MET A 419 2.14 -0.40 21.16
C MET A 419 0.83 -1.12 21.51
N CYS A 420 -0.22 -0.37 21.82
CA CYS A 420 -1.47 -0.90 22.35
C CYS A 420 -2.63 -0.90 21.36
N GLY A 421 -2.58 -0.03 20.35
CA GLY A 421 -3.71 0.21 19.45
C GLY A 421 -3.74 -0.70 18.23
N CYS A 422 -4.85 -0.60 17.52
CA CYS A 422 -5.06 -1.23 16.23
C CYS A 422 -5.93 -0.30 15.36
N GLY A 423 -6.15 -0.68 14.10
CA GLY A 423 -6.97 0.13 13.19
C GLY A 423 -8.38 0.42 13.72
N ARG A 424 -8.92 -0.47 14.54
CA ARG A 424 -10.23 -0.29 15.16
C ARG A 424 -10.29 0.88 16.14
N ASP A 425 -9.16 1.35 16.66
CA ASP A 425 -9.10 2.49 17.56
C ASP A 425 -9.18 3.85 16.86
N VAL A 426 -9.16 3.86 15.53
CA VAL A 426 -9.42 5.06 14.73
C VAL A 426 -10.92 5.37 14.81
N LYS A 427 -11.29 6.48 15.43
CA LYS A 427 -12.69 6.86 15.63
C LYS A 427 -13.18 8.00 14.76
N LEU A 428 -12.27 8.68 14.09
CA LEU A 428 -12.58 9.80 13.19
C LEU A 428 -11.58 9.81 12.05
N SER A 429 -12.07 9.99 10.83
CA SER A 429 -11.24 10.23 9.66
C SER A 429 -11.82 11.39 8.86
N ILE A 430 -10.97 12.36 8.57
CA ILE A 430 -11.27 13.54 7.76
C ILE A 430 -10.31 13.52 6.58
N ILE A 431 -10.86 13.63 5.38
CA ILE A 431 -10.07 13.68 4.15
C ILE A 431 -10.57 14.84 3.30
N ASN A 432 -9.66 15.67 2.85
CA ASN A 432 -9.98 16.85 2.04
C ASN A 432 -11.02 17.75 2.73
N GLY A 433 -10.94 17.83 4.05
CA GLY A 433 -11.84 18.63 4.88
C GLY A 433 -13.21 18.03 5.12
N LYS A 434 -13.48 16.80 4.67
CA LYS A 434 -14.76 16.13 4.86
C LYS A 434 -14.63 14.95 5.82
N THR A 435 -15.57 14.83 6.75
CA THR A 435 -15.63 13.65 7.63
C THR A 435 -16.08 12.45 6.80
N VAL A 436 -15.19 11.48 6.63
CA VAL A 436 -15.44 10.26 5.84
C VAL A 436 -15.76 9.05 6.72
N MET A 437 -15.36 9.08 7.99
CA MET A 437 -15.71 8.06 8.97
C MET A 437 -15.79 8.70 10.35
N LYS A 438 -16.82 8.34 11.12
CA LYS A 438 -16.99 8.79 12.50
C LYS A 438 -17.62 7.69 13.33
N ASN A 439 -17.04 7.43 14.50
CA ASN A 439 -17.53 6.43 15.43
C ASN A 439 -17.74 5.05 14.76
N ARG A 440 -16.79 4.65 13.93
CA ARG A 440 -16.77 3.36 13.22
C ARG A 440 -17.88 3.19 12.19
N THR A 441 -18.46 4.28 11.71
CA THR A 441 -19.49 4.28 10.67
C THR A 441 -19.12 5.21 9.52
N ILE A 442 -19.55 4.86 8.33
CA ILE A 442 -19.41 5.68 7.12
C ILE A 442 -20.82 5.96 6.60
N GLU A 443 -21.15 7.24 6.44
CA GLU A 443 -22.47 7.63 5.97
C GLU A 443 -22.78 7.02 4.60
N GLY A 444 -23.99 6.45 4.48
CA GLY A 444 -24.44 5.82 3.23
C GLY A 444 -23.82 4.45 2.93
N VAL A 445 -23.07 3.87 3.86
CA VAL A 445 -22.41 2.58 3.69
C VAL A 445 -22.96 1.56 4.68
N ASP A 446 -23.44 0.44 4.15
CA ASP A 446 -23.88 -0.71 4.96
C ASP A 446 -22.71 -1.70 5.07
N LEU A 447 -22.00 -1.63 6.22
CA LEU A 447 -20.80 -2.46 6.46
C LEU A 447 -21.13 -3.97 6.50
N GLU A 448 -22.32 -4.34 7.00
CA GLU A 448 -22.73 -5.75 7.04
C GLU A 448 -22.96 -6.32 5.65
N GLU A 449 -23.58 -5.55 4.77
CA GLU A 449 -23.79 -5.94 3.37
C GLU A 449 -22.46 -6.09 2.64
N ILE A 450 -21.54 -5.13 2.81
CA ILE A 450 -20.21 -5.18 2.19
C ILE A 450 -19.45 -6.41 2.68
N LYS A 451 -19.50 -6.70 3.97
CA LYS A 451 -18.85 -7.89 4.54
C LYS A 451 -19.41 -9.19 3.96
N ALA A 452 -20.74 -9.30 3.87
CA ALA A 452 -21.40 -10.49 3.33
C ALA A 452 -21.03 -10.72 1.86
N LYS A 453 -21.07 -9.68 1.04
CA LYS A 453 -20.65 -9.76 -0.37
C LYS A 453 -19.15 -10.09 -0.48
N GLY A 454 -18.33 -9.50 0.38
CA GLY A 454 -16.90 -9.78 0.43
C GLY A 454 -16.62 -11.26 0.66
N GLN A 455 -17.32 -11.88 1.62
CA GLN A 455 -17.18 -13.31 1.89
C GLN A 455 -17.59 -14.16 0.69
N LYS A 456 -18.72 -13.83 0.08
CA LYS A 456 -19.22 -14.56 -1.09
C LYS A 456 -18.23 -14.50 -2.26
N TYR A 457 -17.67 -13.32 -2.52
CA TYR A 457 -16.75 -13.15 -3.64
C TYR A 457 -15.37 -13.72 -3.32
N TYR A 458 -14.93 -13.67 -2.07
CA TYR A 458 -13.74 -14.37 -1.61
C TYR A 458 -13.85 -15.88 -1.86
N ASP A 459 -14.97 -16.50 -1.49
CA ASP A 459 -15.19 -17.92 -1.70
C ASP A 459 -15.07 -18.29 -3.19
N LYS A 460 -15.58 -17.43 -4.06
CA LYS A 460 -15.50 -17.65 -5.52
C LYS A 460 -14.07 -17.49 -6.04
N MET A 461 -13.36 -16.45 -5.61
CA MET A 461 -11.95 -16.24 -5.95
C MET A 461 -11.10 -17.42 -5.52
N ARG A 462 -11.31 -17.89 -4.30
CA ARG A 462 -10.61 -19.02 -3.71
C ARG A 462 -10.69 -20.27 -4.61
N MET A 463 -11.85 -20.57 -5.15
CA MET A 463 -12.04 -21.72 -6.03
C MET A 463 -11.25 -21.58 -7.35
N GLY A 464 -10.99 -20.37 -7.80
CA GLY A 464 -10.19 -20.13 -9.01
C GLY A 464 -8.76 -20.66 -8.91
N TYR A 465 -8.21 -20.78 -7.72
CA TYR A 465 -6.86 -21.33 -7.52
C TYR A 465 -6.78 -22.82 -7.81
N MET A 466 -7.88 -23.56 -7.66
CA MET A 466 -7.90 -25.03 -7.89
C MET A 466 -7.46 -25.36 -9.31
N GLU A 467 -7.98 -24.66 -10.30
CA GLU A 467 -7.64 -24.86 -11.71
C GLU A 467 -6.19 -24.48 -12.03
N ARG A 468 -5.64 -23.53 -11.28
CA ARG A 468 -4.33 -22.92 -11.54
C ARG A 468 -3.18 -23.63 -10.85
N ASP A 469 -3.47 -24.48 -9.87
CA ASP A 469 -2.45 -25.16 -9.08
C ASP A 469 -1.68 -26.19 -9.92
N TYR A 470 -0.36 -26.03 -10.02
CA TYR A 470 0.50 -26.93 -10.78
C TYR A 470 0.53 -28.36 -10.22
N ARG A 471 0.16 -28.53 -8.95
CA ARG A 471 0.14 -29.85 -8.29
C ARG A 471 -1.20 -30.56 -8.42
N HIS A 472 -2.23 -29.88 -8.92
CA HIS A 472 -3.60 -30.42 -9.02
C HIS A 472 -4.15 -30.92 -7.68
N LEU A 473 -3.85 -30.19 -6.58
CA LEU A 473 -4.30 -30.57 -5.25
C LEU A 473 -5.82 -30.45 -5.12
N SER A 474 -6.39 -31.28 -4.23
CA SER A 474 -7.78 -31.13 -3.83
C SER A 474 -8.00 -29.85 -3.04
N GLU A 475 -9.26 -29.45 -2.88
CA GLU A 475 -9.61 -28.28 -2.08
C GLU A 475 -9.07 -28.38 -0.66
N ASP A 476 -9.26 -29.51 0.01
CA ASP A 476 -8.81 -29.73 1.38
C ASP A 476 -7.28 -29.75 1.52
N GLU A 477 -6.57 -30.16 0.47
CA GLU A 477 -5.12 -30.15 0.46
C GLU A 477 -4.56 -28.75 0.20
N LEU A 478 -5.20 -28.01 -0.72
CA LEU A 478 -4.74 -26.66 -1.07
C LEU A 478 -5.10 -25.64 0.03
N PHE A 479 -6.29 -25.78 0.59
CA PHE A 479 -6.82 -24.88 1.62
C PHE A 479 -7.04 -25.62 2.95
N ARG A 480 -5.96 -26.21 3.44
CA ARG A 480 -5.99 -27.01 4.67
C ARG A 480 -6.43 -26.19 5.87
N PRO A 481 -7.48 -26.62 6.59
CA PRO A 481 -7.87 -25.93 7.81
C PRO A 481 -6.82 -26.04 8.91
N SER A 482 -6.80 -25.05 9.83
CA SER A 482 -5.85 -25.01 10.96
C SER A 482 -5.99 -26.23 11.89
N PHE A 483 -7.21 -26.71 12.05
CA PHE A 483 -7.54 -27.90 12.84
C PHE A 483 -8.51 -28.77 12.05
N PRO A 484 -8.54 -30.09 12.33
CA PRO A 484 -9.54 -30.97 11.67
C PRO A 484 -10.96 -30.44 11.87
N ILE A 485 -11.72 -30.45 10.78
CA ILE A 485 -13.14 -30.07 10.85
C ILE A 485 -13.94 -31.21 11.46
N HIS A 486 -14.70 -30.94 12.50
CA HIS A 486 -15.60 -31.91 13.11
C HIS A 486 -16.74 -32.20 12.10
N LYS A 487 -17.00 -33.50 11.86
CA LYS A 487 -18.05 -33.99 10.94
C LYS A 487 -19.38 -34.14 11.64
#